data_ac1cbc53adee99642c3e1c8f1fbf11d9
#
_entry.id   ac1cbc53adee99642c3e1c8f1fbf11d9
#
_cell.length_a   1.000
_cell.length_b   1.000
_cell.length_c   1.000
_cell.angle_alpha   90.00
_cell.angle_beta   90.00
_cell.angle_gamma   90.00
#
_symmetry.space_group_name_H-M   'P 1'
#
loop_
_entity.id
_entity.type
_entity.pdbx_description
1 polymer ?
#
loop_
_entity_poly.entity_id
_entity_poly.type
_entity_poly.pdbx_seq_one_letter_code
_entity_poly.pdbx_strand_id
1 'polypeptide(L)'
;MAILECKNLKFIYGIGTPFEFCAVDGVDFCAQENEIIGIIGHTGSGKSTFIQHLNGLLKPTEGIVTVNGKDIWSKENKDNIRQVRFAVGLCFQYPEHQIFEETIFKEIAFGPKQMGLDDEEIKNRVYESMEYVGLDRNTENKSPFDLSGGQKRRVAIASIIAMKPQVLILDEPCAGLDPNGRNVILDLVKNYQSKSGNTVLFVSHSMEDVAKIADKVLVFNDSKVAMFGTVDEVYSRGKELKTIGLNVPEVTDVFLKLHDMGVDCKTDIYTVEQGVKEFERLRNNKEVLL
;
A
#
# COMPACT_ATOMS: atom_id res chain seq x y z
N MET A 1 8.06 -11.88 -12.80
CA MET A 1 8.07 -10.99 -14.00
C MET A 1 7.56 -9.62 -13.56
N ALA A 2 8.01 -8.51 -14.17
CA ALA A 2 7.51 -7.18 -13.79
C ALA A 2 6.02 -7.08 -14.16
N ILE A 3 5.17 -6.88 -13.15
CA ILE A 3 3.72 -6.73 -13.34
C ILE A 3 3.32 -5.27 -13.57
N LEU A 4 4.07 -4.36 -12.94
CA LEU A 4 3.86 -2.93 -12.98
C LEU A 4 5.21 -2.22 -13.01
N GLU A 5 5.43 -1.35 -14.00
CA GLU A 5 6.69 -0.63 -14.16
C GLU A 5 6.41 0.81 -14.57
N CYS A 6 7.23 1.75 -14.12
CA CYS A 6 7.33 3.07 -14.71
C CYS A 6 8.78 3.44 -14.99
N LYS A 7 8.99 4.21 -16.06
CA LYS A 7 10.31 4.70 -16.48
C LYS A 7 10.26 6.20 -16.70
N ASN A 8 11.18 6.89 -16.03
CA ASN A 8 11.32 8.34 -16.07
C ASN A 8 9.98 9.08 -15.89
N LEU A 9 9.15 8.56 -14.95
CA LEU A 9 7.83 9.11 -14.72
C LEU A 9 7.93 10.53 -14.16
N LYS A 10 7.34 11.49 -14.88
CA LYS A 10 7.27 12.88 -14.46
C LYS A 10 5.86 13.42 -14.57
N PHE A 11 5.47 14.20 -13.58
CA PHE A 11 4.16 14.86 -13.59
C PHE A 11 4.20 16.24 -12.95
N ILE A 12 3.68 17.20 -13.70
CA ILE A 12 3.62 18.60 -13.32
C ILE A 12 2.16 19.03 -13.31
N TYR A 13 1.69 19.50 -12.15
CA TYR A 13 0.38 20.16 -12.04
C TYR A 13 0.47 21.61 -12.56
N GLY A 14 -0.59 22.09 -13.17
CA GLY A 14 -0.75 23.50 -13.52
C GLY A 14 0.28 24.04 -14.53
N ILE A 15 0.73 23.22 -15.48
CA ILE A 15 1.72 23.62 -16.50
C ILE A 15 1.33 24.94 -17.16
N GLY A 16 2.27 25.89 -17.18
CA GLY A 16 2.08 27.22 -17.79
C GLY A 16 1.23 28.16 -16.93
N THR A 17 0.94 27.82 -15.68
CA THR A 17 0.24 28.69 -14.73
C THR A 17 1.17 29.13 -13.59
N PRO A 18 0.83 30.18 -12.81
CA PRO A 18 1.58 30.57 -11.60
C PRO A 18 1.60 29.48 -10.48
N PHE A 19 0.78 28.44 -10.61
CA PHE A 19 0.66 27.34 -9.66
C PHE A 19 1.33 26.05 -10.18
N GLU A 20 2.29 26.19 -11.09
CA GLU A 20 3.04 25.06 -11.61
C GLU A 20 3.83 24.36 -10.50
N PHE A 21 3.63 23.06 -10.34
CA PHE A 21 4.27 22.25 -9.32
C PHE A 21 4.62 20.85 -9.84
N CYS A 22 5.89 20.49 -9.74
CA CYS A 22 6.36 19.15 -10.11
C CYS A 22 6.09 18.19 -8.94
N ALA A 23 5.12 17.31 -9.10
CA ALA A 23 4.69 16.37 -8.05
C ALA A 23 5.40 15.01 -8.13
N VAL A 24 5.88 14.62 -9.31
CA VAL A 24 6.69 13.42 -9.54
C VAL A 24 7.77 13.79 -10.56
N ASP A 25 9.04 13.52 -10.28
CA ASP A 25 10.18 13.97 -11.07
C ASP A 25 11.15 12.83 -11.37
N GLY A 26 11.01 12.22 -12.56
CA GLY A 26 11.94 11.22 -13.08
C GLY A 26 11.95 9.91 -12.29
N VAL A 27 10.79 9.42 -11.88
CA VAL A 27 10.68 8.20 -11.06
C VAL A 27 10.76 6.96 -11.93
N ASP A 28 11.72 6.08 -11.59
CA ASP A 28 11.81 4.70 -12.06
C ASP A 28 11.33 3.76 -10.95
N PHE A 29 10.44 2.83 -11.29
CA PHE A 29 9.89 1.85 -10.34
C PHE A 29 9.50 0.57 -11.05
N CYS A 30 9.67 -0.56 -10.37
CA CYS A 30 9.30 -1.87 -10.88
C CYS A 30 8.78 -2.75 -9.73
N ALA A 31 7.53 -3.18 -9.84
CA ALA A 31 6.95 -4.18 -8.95
C ALA A 31 6.93 -5.55 -9.63
N GLN A 32 7.35 -6.58 -8.88
CA GLN A 32 7.25 -7.97 -9.30
C GLN A 32 5.91 -8.55 -8.86
N GLU A 33 5.59 -9.72 -9.41
CA GLU A 33 4.43 -10.49 -8.94
C GLU A 33 4.65 -10.99 -7.51
N ASN A 34 3.56 -11.09 -6.75
CA ASN A 34 3.52 -11.75 -5.44
C ASN A 34 4.42 -11.10 -4.36
N GLU A 35 4.48 -9.78 -4.32
CA GLU A 35 5.19 -9.04 -3.27
C GLU A 35 4.31 -7.94 -2.66
N ILE A 36 4.59 -7.58 -1.41
CA ILE A 36 4.04 -6.39 -0.75
C ILE A 36 5.11 -5.32 -0.75
N ILE A 37 4.83 -4.18 -1.38
CA ILE A 37 5.72 -3.02 -1.40
C ILE A 37 5.12 -1.91 -0.55
N GLY A 38 5.80 -1.55 0.54
CA GLY A 38 5.47 -0.36 1.33
C GLY A 38 5.94 0.91 0.62
N ILE A 39 5.09 1.92 0.55
CA ILE A 39 5.44 3.24 -0.01
C ILE A 39 5.38 4.25 1.12
N ILE A 40 6.53 4.84 1.47
CA ILE A 40 6.67 5.80 2.55
C ILE A 40 7.20 7.14 2.06
N GLY A 41 7.02 8.18 2.85
CA GLY A 41 7.48 9.55 2.53
C GLY A 41 6.60 10.58 3.21
N HIS A 42 7.04 11.84 3.26
CA HIS A 42 6.27 12.93 3.86
C HIS A 42 4.97 13.23 3.09
N THR A 43 4.06 13.90 3.76
CA THR A 43 2.91 14.54 3.10
C THR A 43 3.43 15.52 2.03
N GLY A 44 2.87 15.43 0.83
CA GLY A 44 3.31 16.25 -0.29
C GLY A 44 4.55 15.75 -1.03
N SER A 45 5.16 14.62 -0.65
CA SER A 45 6.33 14.06 -1.36
C SER A 45 6.03 13.43 -2.74
N GLY A 46 4.76 13.36 -3.16
CA GLY A 46 4.35 12.84 -4.46
C GLY A 46 3.73 11.43 -4.46
N LYS A 47 3.66 10.73 -3.32
CA LYS A 47 3.13 9.35 -3.23
C LYS A 47 1.76 9.16 -3.85
N SER A 48 0.77 9.94 -3.43
CA SER A 48 -0.62 9.80 -3.93
C SER A 48 -0.70 10.14 -5.42
N THR A 49 0.06 11.13 -5.90
CA THR A 49 0.18 11.41 -7.33
C THR A 49 0.80 10.23 -8.08
N PHE A 50 1.87 9.65 -7.53
CA PHE A 50 2.55 8.49 -8.10
C PHE A 50 1.60 7.30 -8.26
N ILE A 51 0.91 6.87 -7.20
CA ILE A 51 0.00 5.72 -7.29
C ILE A 51 -1.18 5.93 -8.24
N GLN A 52 -1.64 7.18 -8.41
CA GLN A 52 -2.69 7.51 -9.38
C GLN A 52 -2.21 7.35 -10.84
N HIS A 53 -0.93 7.50 -11.12
CA HIS A 53 -0.37 7.17 -12.44
C HIS A 53 -0.36 5.67 -12.69
N LEU A 54 -0.04 4.87 -11.65
CA LEU A 54 0.02 3.42 -11.75
C LEU A 54 -1.34 2.79 -12.07
N ASN A 55 -2.42 3.39 -11.60
CA ASN A 55 -3.81 2.98 -11.89
C ASN A 55 -4.39 3.63 -13.16
N GLY A 56 -3.64 4.53 -13.82
CA GLY A 56 -4.12 5.26 -15.00
C GLY A 56 -5.20 6.30 -14.72
N LEU A 57 -5.27 6.85 -13.51
CA LEU A 57 -6.11 8.03 -13.20
C LEU A 57 -5.48 9.31 -13.69
N LEU A 58 -4.14 9.42 -13.59
CA LEU A 58 -3.37 10.53 -14.11
C LEU A 58 -2.53 10.07 -15.28
N LYS A 59 -2.43 10.92 -16.30
CA LYS A 59 -1.54 10.70 -17.44
C LYS A 59 -0.21 11.40 -17.18
N PRO A 60 0.94 10.75 -17.37
CA PRO A 60 2.25 11.36 -17.21
C PRO A 60 2.44 12.60 -18.10
N THR A 61 3.19 13.58 -17.59
CA THR A 61 3.71 14.68 -18.40
C THR A 61 4.86 14.16 -19.29
N GLU A 62 5.73 13.32 -18.70
CA GLU A 62 6.82 12.64 -19.37
C GLU A 62 6.98 11.22 -18.80
N GLY A 63 7.66 10.34 -19.52
CA GLY A 63 7.86 8.96 -19.13
C GLY A 63 6.71 8.04 -19.50
N ILE A 64 6.80 6.79 -19.08
CA ILE A 64 5.82 5.74 -19.39
C ILE A 64 5.45 4.95 -18.15
N VAL A 65 4.24 4.41 -18.15
CA VAL A 65 3.76 3.43 -17.16
C VAL A 65 3.30 2.19 -17.92
N THR A 66 3.77 1.02 -17.51
CA THR A 66 3.40 -0.25 -18.12
C THR A 66 2.76 -1.18 -17.11
N VAL A 67 1.72 -1.88 -17.54
CA VAL A 67 1.08 -2.99 -16.82
C VAL A 67 1.20 -4.22 -17.70
N ASN A 68 1.75 -5.31 -17.16
CA ASN A 68 2.06 -6.52 -17.92
C ASN A 68 2.87 -6.23 -19.21
N GLY A 69 3.84 -5.33 -19.12
CA GLY A 69 4.70 -4.92 -20.23
C GLY A 69 4.05 -4.04 -21.30
N LYS A 70 2.79 -3.62 -21.13
CA LYS A 70 2.06 -2.77 -22.09
C LYS A 70 1.96 -1.35 -21.56
N ASP A 71 2.42 -0.36 -22.34
CA ASP A 71 2.23 1.06 -22.02
C ASP A 71 0.74 1.38 -21.98
N ILE A 72 0.27 1.82 -20.80
CA ILE A 72 -1.15 2.08 -20.55
C ILE A 72 -1.68 3.33 -21.29
N TRP A 73 -0.79 4.20 -21.77
CA TRP A 73 -1.14 5.44 -22.47
C TRP A 73 -0.78 5.44 -23.95
N SER A 74 -0.32 4.29 -24.50
CA SER A 74 -0.03 4.19 -25.92
C SER A 74 -1.29 4.43 -26.77
N LYS A 75 -1.11 4.93 -28.00
CA LYS A 75 -2.24 5.21 -28.90
C LYS A 75 -3.04 3.96 -29.27
N GLU A 76 -2.38 2.81 -29.24
CA GLU A 76 -2.99 1.50 -29.51
C GLU A 76 -3.87 1.01 -28.33
N ASN A 77 -3.69 1.57 -27.14
CA ASN A 77 -4.34 1.15 -25.90
C ASN A 77 -5.39 2.15 -25.38
N LYS A 78 -5.84 3.12 -26.20
CA LYS A 78 -6.78 4.17 -25.72
C LYS A 78 -8.08 3.62 -25.14
N ASP A 79 -8.56 2.48 -25.63
CA ASP A 79 -9.77 1.83 -25.11
C ASP A 79 -9.47 0.95 -23.87
N ASN A 80 -8.21 0.83 -23.48
CA ASN A 80 -7.76 -0.13 -22.47
C ASN A 80 -7.58 0.45 -21.05
N ILE A 81 -7.71 1.77 -20.87
CA ILE A 81 -7.52 2.39 -19.54
C ILE A 81 -8.52 1.83 -18.51
N ARG A 82 -9.71 1.44 -18.96
CA ARG A 82 -10.70 0.79 -18.09
C ARG A 82 -10.21 -0.59 -17.63
N GLN A 83 -9.58 -1.36 -18.53
CA GLN A 83 -9.01 -2.68 -18.20
C GLN A 83 -7.82 -2.53 -17.25
N VAL A 84 -7.00 -1.47 -17.42
CA VAL A 84 -5.92 -1.14 -16.47
C VAL A 84 -6.47 -0.91 -15.07
N ARG A 85 -7.59 -0.18 -14.92
CA ARG A 85 -8.21 0.08 -13.62
C ARG A 85 -8.80 -1.17 -12.96
N PHE A 86 -9.17 -2.17 -13.74
CA PHE A 86 -9.56 -3.47 -13.20
C PHE A 86 -8.34 -4.30 -12.80
N ALA A 87 -7.24 -4.23 -13.58
CA ALA A 87 -6.02 -4.95 -13.28
C ALA A 87 -5.24 -4.34 -12.11
N VAL A 88 -5.29 -3.00 -11.96
CA VAL A 88 -4.64 -2.25 -10.87
C VAL A 88 -5.73 -1.56 -10.05
N GLY A 89 -6.22 -2.24 -9.04
CA GLY A 89 -7.23 -1.72 -8.11
C GLY A 89 -6.62 -0.68 -7.17
N LEU A 90 -7.27 0.47 -7.02
CA LEU A 90 -6.83 1.56 -6.13
C LEU A 90 -7.90 1.85 -5.09
N CYS A 91 -7.53 1.68 -3.82
CA CYS A 91 -8.31 2.07 -2.66
C CYS A 91 -7.72 3.38 -2.10
N PHE A 92 -8.48 4.46 -2.18
CA PHE A 92 -8.04 5.78 -1.71
C PHE A 92 -8.07 5.90 -0.18
N GLN A 93 -7.44 6.94 0.33
CA GLN A 93 -7.50 7.33 1.73
C GLN A 93 -8.96 7.57 2.16
N TYR A 94 -9.36 7.06 3.35
CA TYR A 94 -10.73 7.10 3.88
C TYR A 94 -11.77 6.51 2.90
N PRO A 95 -11.58 5.27 2.45
CA PRO A 95 -12.42 4.68 1.40
C PRO A 95 -13.87 4.50 1.84
N GLU A 96 -14.13 4.48 3.15
CA GLU A 96 -15.49 4.45 3.74
C GLU A 96 -16.35 5.66 3.38
N HIS A 97 -15.75 6.77 2.94
CA HIS A 97 -16.48 7.96 2.47
C HIS A 97 -16.91 7.85 1.00
N GLN A 98 -16.46 6.81 0.30
CA GLN A 98 -16.79 6.55 -1.10
C GLN A 98 -17.92 5.55 -1.26
N ILE A 99 -18.44 4.99 -0.18
CA ILE A 99 -19.57 4.08 -0.16
C ILE A 99 -20.85 4.84 -0.53
N PHE A 100 -21.63 4.30 -1.49
CA PHE A 100 -22.84 4.97 -2.01
C PHE A 100 -24.02 4.01 -2.23
N GLU A 101 -23.82 2.71 -2.23
CA GLU A 101 -24.87 1.74 -2.49
C GLU A 101 -25.72 1.46 -1.25
N GLU A 102 -26.94 0.96 -1.48
CA GLU A 102 -27.93 0.72 -0.42
C GLU A 102 -27.60 -0.50 0.44
N THR A 103 -26.91 -1.50 -0.12
CA THR A 103 -26.55 -2.73 0.58
C THR A 103 -25.08 -3.08 0.39
N ILE A 104 -24.52 -3.81 1.36
CA ILE A 104 -23.15 -4.32 1.31
C ILE A 104 -22.92 -5.15 0.05
N PHE A 105 -23.88 -6.01 -0.30
CA PHE A 105 -23.79 -6.80 -1.53
C PHE A 105 -23.67 -5.92 -2.77
N LYS A 106 -24.56 -4.90 -2.92
CA LYS A 106 -24.56 -4.01 -4.09
C LYS A 106 -23.25 -3.23 -4.18
N GLU A 107 -22.73 -2.74 -3.05
CA GLU A 107 -21.48 -2.01 -2.98
C GLU A 107 -20.30 -2.85 -3.47
N ILE A 108 -20.16 -4.08 -2.98
CA ILE A 108 -19.09 -4.99 -3.40
C ILE A 108 -19.28 -5.45 -4.85
N ALA A 109 -20.53 -5.65 -5.29
CA ALA A 109 -20.87 -6.08 -6.64
C ALA A 109 -20.66 -4.99 -7.70
N PHE A 110 -20.49 -3.73 -7.33
CA PHE A 110 -20.43 -2.62 -8.28
C PHE A 110 -19.30 -2.79 -9.31
N GLY A 111 -18.07 -3.04 -8.85
CA GLY A 111 -16.91 -3.28 -9.71
C GLY A 111 -17.12 -4.46 -10.68
N PRO A 112 -17.42 -5.67 -10.20
CA PRO A 112 -17.74 -6.83 -11.02
C PRO A 112 -18.85 -6.60 -12.06
N LYS A 113 -19.92 -5.86 -11.72
CA LYS A 113 -20.94 -5.44 -12.69
C LYS A 113 -20.38 -4.56 -13.79
N GLN A 114 -19.51 -3.61 -13.43
CA GLN A 114 -18.84 -2.75 -14.42
C GLN A 114 -17.90 -3.55 -15.34
N MET A 115 -17.38 -4.69 -14.89
CA MET A 115 -16.62 -5.61 -15.75
C MET A 115 -17.49 -6.37 -16.75
N GLY A 116 -18.81 -6.36 -16.58
CA GLY A 116 -19.76 -7.07 -17.44
C GLY A 116 -19.84 -8.57 -17.16
N LEU A 117 -19.55 -8.98 -15.92
CA LEU A 117 -19.66 -10.37 -15.49
C LEU A 117 -21.13 -10.78 -15.32
N ASP A 118 -21.40 -12.07 -15.41
CA ASP A 118 -22.71 -12.63 -15.13
C ASP A 118 -23.04 -12.64 -13.63
N ASP A 119 -24.31 -12.82 -13.29
CA ASP A 119 -24.79 -12.72 -11.92
C ASP A 119 -24.22 -13.80 -11.00
N GLU A 120 -23.89 -14.97 -11.50
CA GLU A 120 -23.31 -16.07 -10.71
C GLU A 120 -21.85 -15.74 -10.34
N GLU A 121 -21.06 -15.31 -11.31
CA GLU A 121 -19.67 -14.89 -11.05
C GLU A 121 -19.62 -13.65 -10.14
N ILE A 122 -20.52 -12.68 -10.34
CA ILE A 122 -20.64 -11.51 -9.44
C ILE A 122 -20.88 -11.98 -8.01
N LYS A 123 -21.85 -12.85 -7.79
CA LYS A 123 -22.20 -13.38 -6.47
C LYS A 123 -21.02 -14.12 -5.82
N ASN A 124 -20.32 -14.95 -6.60
CA ASN A 124 -19.15 -15.68 -6.12
C ASN A 124 -18.05 -14.72 -5.68
N ARG A 125 -17.72 -13.70 -6.47
CA ARG A 125 -16.71 -12.69 -6.16
C ARG A 125 -17.08 -11.86 -4.94
N VAL A 126 -18.34 -11.48 -4.77
CA VAL A 126 -18.82 -10.76 -3.60
C VAL A 126 -18.58 -11.58 -2.34
N TYR A 127 -18.98 -12.84 -2.32
CA TYR A 127 -18.82 -13.67 -1.13
C TYR A 127 -17.36 -14.00 -0.82
N GLU A 128 -16.56 -14.27 -1.84
CA GLU A 128 -15.12 -14.45 -1.68
C GLU A 128 -14.47 -13.19 -1.09
N SER A 129 -14.84 -12.01 -1.57
CA SER A 129 -14.31 -10.74 -1.06
C SER A 129 -14.78 -10.44 0.36
N MET A 130 -16.01 -10.75 0.71
CA MET A 130 -16.51 -10.65 2.08
C MET A 130 -15.71 -11.54 3.03
N GLU A 131 -15.36 -12.76 2.59
CA GLU A 131 -14.53 -13.68 3.36
C GLU A 131 -13.11 -13.14 3.58
N TYR A 132 -12.47 -12.58 2.52
CA TYR A 132 -11.14 -11.98 2.64
C TYR A 132 -11.09 -10.87 3.69
N VAL A 133 -12.13 -10.04 3.77
CA VAL A 133 -12.17 -8.91 4.69
C VAL A 133 -12.84 -9.23 6.04
N GLY A 134 -13.22 -10.50 6.28
CA GLY A 134 -13.85 -10.96 7.52
C GLY A 134 -15.22 -10.34 7.77
N LEU A 135 -16.04 -10.19 6.73
CA LEU A 135 -17.44 -9.79 6.81
C LEU A 135 -18.34 -11.04 6.81
N ASP A 136 -19.32 -11.07 7.71
CA ASP A 136 -20.33 -12.12 7.75
C ASP A 136 -21.29 -12.00 6.56
N ARG A 137 -21.47 -13.08 5.78
CA ARG A 137 -22.40 -13.15 4.65
C ARG A 137 -23.84 -12.77 5.02
N ASN A 138 -24.25 -13.05 6.25
CA ASN A 138 -25.58 -12.65 6.75
C ASN A 138 -25.79 -11.14 6.79
N THR A 139 -24.74 -10.36 6.61
CA THR A 139 -24.82 -8.89 6.58
C THR A 139 -25.00 -8.32 5.18
N GLU A 140 -25.00 -9.15 4.11
CA GLU A 140 -25.00 -8.73 2.71
C GLU A 140 -26.12 -7.75 2.35
N ASN A 141 -27.31 -7.94 2.94
CA ASN A 141 -28.49 -7.10 2.69
C ASN A 141 -28.60 -5.90 3.63
N LYS A 142 -27.67 -5.75 4.59
CA LYS A 142 -27.65 -4.58 5.47
C LYS A 142 -27.15 -3.36 4.74
N SER A 143 -27.60 -2.19 5.21
CA SER A 143 -27.05 -0.92 4.74
C SER A 143 -25.58 -0.80 5.21
N PRO A 144 -24.63 -0.45 4.32
CA PRO A 144 -23.27 -0.17 4.77
C PRO A 144 -23.20 1.05 5.68
N PHE A 145 -24.19 1.94 5.63
CA PHE A 145 -24.23 3.15 6.48
C PHE A 145 -24.46 2.83 7.96
N ASP A 146 -25.04 1.67 8.27
CA ASP A 146 -25.27 1.20 9.66
C ASP A 146 -24.03 0.55 10.29
N LEU A 147 -22.94 0.40 9.55
CA LEU A 147 -21.72 -0.24 9.99
C LEU A 147 -20.80 0.74 10.76
N SER A 148 -19.94 0.19 11.63
CA SER A 148 -18.82 0.95 12.21
C SER A 148 -17.84 1.41 11.13
N GLY A 149 -17.04 2.46 11.40
CA GLY A 149 -16.04 2.97 10.45
C GLY A 149 -15.08 1.90 9.95
N GLY A 150 -14.58 1.04 10.85
CA GLY A 150 -13.70 -0.07 10.45
C GLY A 150 -14.41 -1.14 9.59
N GLN A 151 -15.69 -1.39 9.83
CA GLN A 151 -16.49 -2.29 8.97
C GLN A 151 -16.74 -1.66 7.60
N LYS A 152 -17.10 -0.38 7.54
CA LYS A 152 -17.24 0.37 6.27
C LYS A 152 -15.96 0.31 5.45
N ARG A 153 -14.81 0.54 6.09
CA ARG A 153 -13.50 0.43 5.42
C ARG A 153 -13.27 -0.94 4.82
N ARG A 154 -13.63 -2.00 5.55
CA ARG A 154 -13.53 -3.38 5.03
C ARG A 154 -14.47 -3.62 3.85
N VAL A 155 -15.69 -3.08 3.85
CA VAL A 155 -16.60 -3.12 2.69
C VAL A 155 -15.97 -2.43 1.48
N ALA A 156 -15.42 -1.23 1.66
CA ALA A 156 -14.78 -0.49 0.57
C ALA A 156 -13.52 -1.21 0.02
N ILE A 157 -12.72 -1.86 0.86
CA ILE A 157 -11.60 -2.70 0.39
C ILE A 157 -12.14 -3.92 -0.35
N ALA A 158 -13.21 -4.57 0.15
CA ALA A 158 -13.84 -5.71 -0.50
C ALA A 158 -14.36 -5.38 -1.91
N SER A 159 -14.91 -4.18 -2.12
CA SER A 159 -15.40 -3.75 -3.45
C SER A 159 -14.28 -3.66 -4.50
N ILE A 160 -13.05 -3.34 -4.07
CA ILE A 160 -11.89 -3.36 -4.96
C ILE A 160 -11.38 -4.79 -5.17
N ILE A 161 -11.28 -5.60 -4.11
CA ILE A 161 -10.84 -7.01 -4.17
C ILE A 161 -11.77 -7.82 -5.08
N ALA A 162 -13.08 -7.53 -5.09
CA ALA A 162 -14.06 -8.24 -5.91
C ALA A 162 -13.79 -8.15 -7.42
N MET A 163 -13.06 -7.14 -7.86
CA MET A 163 -12.59 -7.06 -9.25
C MET A 163 -11.46 -8.06 -9.56
N LYS A 164 -10.87 -8.69 -8.55
CA LYS A 164 -9.69 -9.58 -8.64
C LYS A 164 -8.51 -8.89 -9.33
N PRO A 165 -8.08 -7.71 -8.82
CA PRO A 165 -6.99 -6.99 -9.44
C PRO A 165 -5.67 -7.76 -9.29
N GLN A 166 -4.78 -7.67 -10.28
CA GLN A 166 -3.43 -8.23 -10.21
C GLN A 166 -2.52 -7.43 -9.27
N VAL A 167 -2.77 -6.13 -9.18
CA VAL A 167 -2.10 -5.21 -8.25
C VAL A 167 -3.17 -4.50 -7.42
N LEU A 168 -3.09 -4.60 -6.10
CA LEU A 168 -3.95 -3.87 -5.17
C LEU A 168 -3.15 -2.72 -4.55
N ILE A 169 -3.58 -1.48 -4.78
CA ILE A 169 -2.99 -0.28 -4.19
C ILE A 169 -3.89 0.18 -3.05
N LEU A 170 -3.32 0.34 -1.85
CA LEU A 170 -4.02 0.83 -0.66
C LEU A 170 -3.35 2.12 -0.20
N ASP A 171 -4.06 3.24 -0.31
CA ASP A 171 -3.56 4.57 0.13
C ASP A 171 -4.02 4.83 1.56
N GLU A 172 -3.08 4.78 2.52
CA GLU A 172 -3.29 5.01 3.96
C GLU A 172 -4.45 4.18 4.55
N PRO A 173 -4.50 2.85 4.35
CA PRO A 173 -5.68 2.06 4.74
C PRO A 173 -5.87 1.95 6.26
N CYS A 174 -4.83 2.28 7.06
CA CYS A 174 -4.87 2.26 8.52
C CYS A 174 -5.13 3.63 9.15
N ALA A 175 -5.24 4.71 8.34
CA ALA A 175 -5.40 6.07 8.86
C ALA A 175 -6.66 6.23 9.72
N GLY A 176 -6.52 6.80 10.93
CA GLY A 176 -7.64 7.04 11.83
C GLY A 176 -8.24 5.82 12.52
N LEU A 177 -7.66 4.63 12.35
CA LEU A 177 -8.06 3.44 13.08
C LEU A 177 -7.37 3.34 14.45
N ASP A 178 -8.08 2.74 15.40
CA ASP A 178 -7.50 2.31 16.66
C ASP A 178 -6.48 1.15 16.44
N PRO A 179 -5.66 0.79 17.44
CA PRO A 179 -4.66 -0.27 17.29
C PRO A 179 -5.24 -1.62 16.87
N ASN A 180 -6.44 -1.99 17.34
CA ASN A 180 -7.10 -3.23 16.95
C ASN A 180 -7.56 -3.20 15.50
N GLY A 181 -8.24 -2.13 15.08
CA GLY A 181 -8.66 -1.92 13.69
C GLY A 181 -7.47 -1.91 12.73
N ARG A 182 -6.35 -1.28 13.14
CA ARG A 182 -5.10 -1.29 12.37
C ARG A 182 -4.58 -2.72 12.16
N ASN A 183 -4.46 -3.53 13.21
CA ASN A 183 -4.00 -4.90 13.08
C ASN A 183 -4.93 -5.73 12.18
N VAL A 184 -6.25 -5.56 12.30
CA VAL A 184 -7.23 -6.24 11.42
C VAL A 184 -6.97 -5.93 9.95
N ILE A 185 -6.66 -4.67 9.60
CA ILE A 185 -6.34 -4.30 8.20
C ILE A 185 -5.00 -4.88 7.75
N LEU A 186 -3.96 -4.85 8.61
CA LEU A 186 -2.65 -5.43 8.28
C LEU A 186 -2.75 -6.94 8.04
N ASP A 187 -3.48 -7.66 8.91
CA ASP A 187 -3.71 -9.10 8.76
C ASP A 187 -4.53 -9.41 7.50
N LEU A 188 -5.54 -8.58 7.19
CA LEU A 188 -6.32 -8.67 5.96
C LEU A 188 -5.40 -8.57 4.73
N VAL A 189 -4.52 -7.58 4.68
CA VAL A 189 -3.59 -7.37 3.55
C VAL A 189 -2.68 -8.59 3.37
N LYS A 190 -2.05 -9.08 4.45
CA LYS A 190 -1.21 -10.28 4.42
C LYS A 190 -1.98 -11.52 3.95
N ASN A 191 -3.15 -11.75 4.52
CA ASN A 191 -3.99 -12.91 4.17
C ASN A 191 -4.47 -12.84 2.71
N TYR A 192 -4.85 -11.64 2.23
CA TYR A 192 -5.23 -11.44 0.84
C TYR A 192 -4.06 -11.76 -0.09
N GLN A 193 -2.89 -11.15 0.14
CA GLN A 193 -1.71 -11.37 -0.69
C GLN A 193 -1.28 -12.83 -0.70
N SER A 194 -1.18 -13.49 0.47
CA SER A 194 -0.74 -14.89 0.56
C SER A 194 -1.70 -15.88 -0.10
N LYS A 195 -3.01 -15.61 -0.10
CA LYS A 195 -4.02 -16.48 -0.71
C LYS A 195 -4.18 -16.22 -2.21
N SER A 196 -4.12 -14.97 -2.65
CA SER A 196 -4.35 -14.59 -4.05
C SER A 196 -3.07 -14.64 -4.90
N GLY A 197 -1.87 -14.51 -4.28
CA GLY A 197 -0.62 -14.36 -4.99
C GLY A 197 -0.47 -13.02 -5.71
N ASN A 198 -1.35 -12.05 -5.43
CA ASN A 198 -1.32 -10.75 -6.08
C ASN A 198 -0.28 -9.82 -5.45
N THR A 199 0.11 -8.79 -6.19
CA THR A 199 1.02 -7.76 -5.68
C THR A 199 0.23 -6.68 -4.94
N VAL A 200 0.75 -6.20 -3.82
CA VAL A 200 0.12 -5.13 -3.03
C VAL A 200 1.08 -3.95 -2.90
N LEU A 201 0.59 -2.75 -3.20
CA LEU A 201 1.28 -1.49 -2.88
C LEU A 201 0.57 -0.87 -1.67
N PHE A 202 1.30 -0.77 -0.56
CA PHE A 202 0.76 -0.30 0.73
C PHE A 202 1.38 1.04 1.07
N VAL A 203 0.62 2.13 0.85
CA VAL A 203 1.07 3.49 1.21
C VAL A 203 0.77 3.74 2.68
N SER A 204 1.77 4.14 3.44
CA SER A 204 1.58 4.46 4.87
C SER A 204 2.59 5.49 5.38
N HIS A 205 2.16 6.26 6.38
CA HIS A 205 3.06 7.08 7.20
C HIS A 205 3.65 6.32 8.39
N SER A 206 3.09 5.14 8.71
CA SER A 206 3.58 4.31 9.82
C SER A 206 4.68 3.38 9.34
N MET A 207 5.88 3.64 9.81
CA MET A 207 7.05 2.79 9.53
C MET A 207 6.88 1.39 10.13
N GLU A 208 6.19 1.29 11.29
CA GLU A 208 5.87 0.03 11.97
C GLU A 208 4.93 -0.83 11.14
N ASP A 209 3.89 -0.23 10.53
CA ASP A 209 2.94 -0.97 9.70
C ASP A 209 3.65 -1.54 8.46
N VAL A 210 4.46 -0.70 7.81
CA VAL A 210 5.25 -1.12 6.64
C VAL A 210 6.25 -2.22 7.02
N ALA A 211 6.99 -2.06 8.13
CA ALA A 211 7.94 -3.07 8.61
C ALA A 211 7.28 -4.43 8.92
N LYS A 212 6.01 -4.42 9.34
CA LYS A 212 5.26 -5.65 9.67
C LYS A 212 4.83 -6.45 8.46
N ILE A 213 4.54 -5.80 7.33
CA ILE A 213 3.87 -6.48 6.22
C ILE A 213 4.65 -6.46 4.90
N ALA A 214 5.53 -5.48 4.67
CA ALA A 214 6.18 -5.28 3.39
C ALA A 214 7.40 -6.20 3.19
N ASP A 215 7.61 -6.63 1.94
CA ASP A 215 8.84 -7.28 1.49
C ASP A 215 9.89 -6.24 1.08
N LYS A 216 9.41 -5.16 0.44
CA LYS A 216 10.24 -4.03 -0.02
C LYS A 216 9.65 -2.70 0.38
N VAL A 217 10.48 -1.67 0.42
CA VAL A 217 10.07 -0.30 0.74
C VAL A 217 10.54 0.65 -0.33
N LEU A 218 9.62 1.47 -0.83
CA LEU A 218 9.86 2.59 -1.72
C LEU A 218 9.74 3.89 -0.91
N VAL A 219 10.81 4.65 -0.87
CA VAL A 219 10.89 5.91 -0.12
C VAL A 219 10.78 7.09 -1.07
N PHE A 220 9.73 7.89 -0.91
CA PHE A 220 9.56 9.15 -1.62
C PHE A 220 10.08 10.33 -0.79
N ASN A 221 10.88 11.18 -1.42
CA ASN A 221 11.28 12.48 -0.89
C ASN A 221 11.38 13.50 -2.03
N ASP A 222 10.82 14.70 -1.83
CA ASP A 222 10.87 15.82 -2.78
C ASP A 222 10.55 15.39 -4.22
N SER A 223 9.40 14.72 -4.41
CA SER A 223 8.88 14.26 -5.71
C SER A 223 9.72 13.18 -6.41
N LYS A 224 10.71 12.61 -5.73
CA LYS A 224 11.65 11.60 -6.26
C LYS A 224 11.66 10.34 -5.40
N VAL A 225 12.17 9.26 -5.97
CA VAL A 225 12.53 8.07 -5.21
C VAL A 225 13.89 8.30 -4.56
N ALA A 226 13.90 8.35 -3.21
CA ALA A 226 15.13 8.47 -2.43
C ALA A 226 15.80 7.11 -2.21
N MET A 227 14.99 6.06 -1.96
CA MET A 227 15.46 4.69 -1.73
C MET A 227 14.43 3.70 -2.25
N PHE A 228 14.90 2.55 -2.72
CA PHE A 228 14.05 1.39 -3.01
C PHE A 228 14.85 0.11 -2.76
N GLY A 229 14.33 -0.78 -1.94
CA GLY A 229 15.00 -2.05 -1.59
C GLY A 229 14.14 -2.87 -0.64
N THR A 230 14.69 -3.95 -0.10
CA THR A 230 14.07 -4.74 0.96
C THR A 230 13.88 -3.90 2.23
N VAL A 231 13.01 -4.36 3.13
CA VAL A 231 12.80 -3.71 4.44
C VAL A 231 14.14 -3.52 5.16
N ASP A 232 14.99 -4.56 5.14
CA ASP A 232 16.32 -4.53 5.77
C ASP A 232 17.24 -3.50 5.13
N GLU A 233 17.31 -3.45 3.79
CA GLU A 233 18.16 -2.50 3.06
C GLU A 233 17.77 -1.04 3.31
N VAL A 234 16.48 -0.76 3.45
CA VAL A 234 15.98 0.60 3.67
C VAL A 234 16.10 1.01 5.13
N TYR A 235 15.64 0.19 6.08
CA TYR A 235 15.62 0.59 7.49
C TYR A 235 16.97 0.49 8.18
N SER A 236 17.91 -0.32 7.68
CA SER A 236 19.32 -0.27 8.14
C SER A 236 19.97 1.09 7.87
N ARG A 237 19.45 1.86 6.91
CA ARG A 237 19.86 3.23 6.61
C ARG A 237 19.10 4.29 7.45
N GLY A 238 18.77 3.96 8.70
CA GLY A 238 17.96 4.80 9.58
C GLY A 238 18.49 6.22 9.77
N LYS A 239 19.81 6.42 9.78
CA LYS A 239 20.42 7.76 9.86
C LYS A 239 20.11 8.59 8.60
N GLU A 240 20.13 7.99 7.42
CA GLU A 240 19.79 8.66 6.16
C GLU A 240 18.28 8.98 6.09
N LEU A 241 17.41 8.05 6.51
CA LEU A 241 15.97 8.31 6.61
C LEU A 241 15.68 9.52 7.50
N LYS A 242 16.39 9.65 8.65
CA LYS A 242 16.27 10.81 9.53
C LYS A 242 16.76 12.11 8.88
N THR A 243 17.80 12.08 8.05
CA THR A 243 18.27 13.30 7.34
C THR A 243 17.28 13.86 6.34
N ILE A 244 16.46 12.99 5.73
CA ILE A 244 15.33 13.40 4.86
C ILE A 244 14.04 13.59 5.66
N GLY A 245 14.12 13.62 7.00
CA GLY A 245 13.02 13.90 7.93
C GLY A 245 12.06 12.73 8.13
N LEU A 246 12.35 11.52 7.63
CA LEU A 246 11.56 10.33 7.92
C LEU A 246 12.03 9.63 9.19
N ASN A 247 11.11 9.01 9.89
CA ASN A 247 11.43 8.19 11.05
C ASN A 247 11.78 6.76 10.64
N VAL A 248 12.31 6.00 11.58
CA VAL A 248 12.39 4.54 11.54
C VAL A 248 11.35 3.99 12.53
N PRO A 249 11.02 2.68 12.50
CA PRO A 249 10.24 2.08 13.58
C PRO A 249 10.80 2.42 14.96
N GLU A 250 9.93 2.69 15.95
CA GLU A 250 10.36 3.09 17.29
C GLU A 250 11.34 2.08 17.92
N VAL A 251 11.09 0.80 17.71
CA VAL A 251 11.99 -0.26 18.19
C VAL A 251 13.36 -0.16 17.53
N THR A 252 13.44 0.15 16.24
CA THR A 252 14.72 0.38 15.54
C THR A 252 15.49 1.53 16.16
N ASP A 253 14.80 2.64 16.46
CA ASP A 253 15.41 3.82 17.10
C ASP A 253 16.02 3.49 18.47
N VAL A 254 15.34 2.65 19.25
CA VAL A 254 15.86 2.15 20.55
C VAL A 254 17.16 1.39 20.35
N PHE A 255 17.20 0.42 19.42
CA PHE A 255 18.41 -0.39 19.21
C PHE A 255 19.56 0.39 18.56
N LEU A 256 19.27 1.34 17.68
CA LEU A 256 20.29 2.28 17.19
C LEU A 256 20.90 3.09 18.32
N LYS A 257 20.11 3.62 19.26
CA LYS A 257 20.60 4.35 20.43
C LYS A 257 21.42 3.47 21.37
N LEU A 258 20.98 2.24 21.64
CA LEU A 258 21.73 1.29 22.44
C LEU A 258 23.10 0.97 21.83
N HIS A 259 23.13 0.76 20.52
CA HIS A 259 24.37 0.55 19.78
C HIS A 259 25.30 1.76 19.86
N ASP A 260 24.78 2.98 19.66
CA ASP A 260 25.55 4.22 19.77
C ASP A 260 26.09 4.45 21.22
N MET A 261 25.43 3.86 22.24
CA MET A 261 25.91 3.83 23.64
C MET A 261 26.94 2.72 23.90
N GLY A 262 27.33 1.93 22.92
CA GLY A 262 28.34 0.88 23.03
C GLY A 262 27.78 -0.50 23.41
N VAL A 263 26.47 -0.70 23.40
CA VAL A 263 25.87 -2.02 23.62
C VAL A 263 26.01 -2.86 22.34
N ASP A 264 26.56 -4.08 22.48
CA ASP A 264 26.68 -5.04 21.35
C ASP A 264 25.31 -5.66 21.02
N CYS A 265 24.46 -4.86 20.39
CA CYS A 265 23.12 -5.26 19.95
C CYS A 265 22.98 -5.17 18.44
N LYS A 266 22.03 -5.94 17.91
CA LYS A 266 21.63 -5.85 16.51
C LYS A 266 20.91 -4.53 16.26
N THR A 267 21.13 -3.93 15.08
CA THR A 267 20.48 -2.68 14.64
C THR A 267 19.43 -2.90 13.55
N ASP A 268 19.34 -4.14 13.01
CA ASP A 268 18.36 -4.60 12.03
C ASP A 268 17.08 -5.13 12.72
N ILE A 269 16.56 -4.35 13.64
CA ILE A 269 15.36 -4.65 14.43
C ILE A 269 14.25 -3.71 14.00
N TYR A 270 13.16 -4.24 13.44
CA TYR A 270 12.09 -3.44 12.85
C TYR A 270 10.72 -3.69 13.46
N THR A 271 10.56 -4.80 14.21
CA THR A 271 9.32 -5.15 14.90
C THR A 271 9.55 -5.36 16.39
N VAL A 272 8.50 -5.18 17.19
CA VAL A 272 8.56 -5.38 18.65
C VAL A 272 8.96 -6.82 18.97
N GLU A 273 8.48 -7.82 18.21
CA GLU A 273 8.81 -9.23 18.40
C GLU A 273 10.30 -9.50 18.18
N GLN A 274 10.91 -8.87 17.17
CA GLN A 274 12.37 -8.92 16.97
C GLN A 274 13.10 -8.28 18.13
N GLY A 275 12.62 -7.12 18.61
CA GLY A 275 13.18 -6.41 19.74
C GLY A 275 13.16 -7.23 21.03
N VAL A 276 12.05 -7.89 21.34
CA VAL A 276 11.95 -8.78 22.50
C VAL A 276 12.98 -9.89 22.45
N LYS A 277 13.12 -10.57 21.32
CA LYS A 277 14.10 -11.64 21.12
C LYS A 277 15.53 -11.13 21.31
N GLU A 278 15.85 -9.95 20.82
CA GLU A 278 17.19 -9.36 20.98
C GLU A 278 17.45 -8.96 22.44
N PHE A 279 16.48 -8.40 23.15
CA PHE A 279 16.62 -8.13 24.59
C PHE A 279 16.81 -9.42 25.39
N GLU A 280 16.11 -10.51 25.06
CA GLU A 280 16.34 -11.81 25.68
C GLU A 280 17.75 -12.33 25.43
N ARG A 281 18.27 -12.17 24.21
CA ARG A 281 19.66 -12.51 23.85
C ARG A 281 20.65 -11.72 24.72
N LEU A 282 20.48 -10.39 24.80
CA LEU A 282 21.35 -9.50 25.59
C LEU A 282 21.29 -9.85 27.09
N ARG A 283 20.12 -10.15 27.63
CA ARG A 283 19.95 -10.56 29.03
C ARG A 283 20.66 -11.88 29.36
N ASN A 284 20.63 -12.84 28.43
CA ASN A 284 21.25 -14.15 28.61
C ASN A 284 22.79 -14.09 28.45
N ASN A 285 23.30 -13.14 27.69
CA ASN A 285 24.74 -12.86 27.55
C ASN A 285 25.23 -11.95 28.68
N LYS A 286 25.08 -12.39 29.93
CA LYS A 286 25.30 -11.64 31.19
C LYS A 286 26.64 -10.89 31.34
N GLU A 287 27.53 -10.85 30.39
CA GLU A 287 28.82 -10.13 30.46
C GLU A 287 28.75 -8.65 30.03
N VAL A 288 27.58 -8.11 29.63
CA VAL A 288 27.49 -6.78 29.02
C VAL A 288 26.66 -5.76 29.83
N LEU A 289 26.02 -6.15 30.94
CA LEU A 289 25.11 -5.26 31.71
C LEU A 289 25.60 -4.97 33.15
N LEU A 290 26.88 -5.09 33.43
CA LEU A 290 27.54 -4.56 34.66
C LEU A 290 28.80 -3.77 34.23
#